data_8e8e735eafb553c8addd7befc29a2570
#
_entry.id   8e8e735eafb553c8addd7befc29a2570
#
_cell.length_a   1.000
_cell.length_b   1.000
_cell.length_c   1.000
_cell.angle_alpha   90.00
_cell.angle_beta   90.00
_cell.angle_gamma   90.00
#
_symmetry.space_group_name_H-M   'P 1'
#
loop_
_entity.id
_entity.type
_entity.pdbx_description
1 polymer ?
#
loop_
_entity_poly.entity_id
_entity_poly.type
_entity_poly.pdbx_seq_one_letter_code
_entity_poly.pdbx_strand_id
1 'polypeptide(L)'
;MCLAICKPQGITIPKDHLESGYLANYSDHCGCGFAYNVDGKLVVEKGIMPFDEFYQKYQEVEKHPMLIHFRLATHKPINTENCHPFTMCDGNFAFIHNGVFRIAIKNLNLSDTGNFCEQVMEPMIKNGRYKNKKHMENLIGWNLCCLMSNTGEVIIYNSESGHWLNGVWYSNHGFMYKNYCSEDY
;
A
#
# COMPACT_ATOMS: atom_id res chain seq x y z
N MET A 1 -11.79 3.36 5.17
CA MET A 1 -10.48 3.88 4.72
C MET A 1 -9.63 2.70 4.28
N CYS A 2 -8.80 2.86 3.24
CA CYS A 2 -7.85 1.83 2.81
C CYS A 2 -6.96 1.37 3.96
N LEU A 3 -6.38 0.17 3.87
CA LEU A 3 -5.34 -0.28 4.77
C LEU A 3 -4.05 -0.48 3.98
N ALA A 4 -3.00 0.25 4.35
CA ALA A 4 -1.64 0.07 3.87
C ALA A 4 -0.81 -0.65 4.94
N ILE A 5 -0.02 -1.64 4.54
CA ILE A 5 0.80 -2.46 5.42
C ILE A 5 2.23 -2.49 4.88
N CYS A 6 3.20 -2.34 5.76
CA CYS A 6 4.60 -2.55 5.46
C CYS A 6 5.16 -3.68 6.34
N LYS A 7 5.62 -4.74 5.70
CA LYS A 7 6.11 -5.95 6.33
C LYS A 7 7.61 -6.14 6.03
N PRO A 8 8.49 -6.21 7.03
CA PRO A 8 9.91 -6.53 6.81
C PRO A 8 10.11 -7.98 6.35
N GLN A 9 11.31 -8.27 5.90
CA GLN A 9 11.73 -9.62 5.54
C GLN A 9 11.65 -10.58 6.74
N GLY A 10 11.23 -11.82 6.51
CA GLY A 10 11.24 -12.90 7.50
C GLY A 10 10.13 -12.82 8.55
N ILE A 11 9.24 -11.82 8.47
CA ILE A 11 8.05 -11.73 9.32
C ILE A 11 6.83 -12.20 8.52
N THR A 12 6.01 -13.08 9.12
CA THR A 12 4.72 -13.49 8.57
C THR A 12 3.60 -12.72 9.27
N ILE A 13 2.65 -12.17 8.51
CA ILE A 13 1.46 -11.54 9.06
C ILE A 13 0.42 -12.64 9.35
N PRO A 14 -0.19 -12.67 10.54
CA PRO A 14 -1.27 -13.60 10.83
C PRO A 14 -2.41 -13.51 9.81
N LYS A 15 -2.98 -14.66 9.43
CA LYS A 15 -4.07 -14.71 8.44
C LYS A 15 -5.26 -13.85 8.82
N ASP A 16 -5.64 -13.85 10.08
CA ASP A 16 -6.74 -13.06 10.64
C ASP A 16 -6.53 -11.55 10.49
N HIS A 17 -5.30 -11.06 10.57
CA HIS A 17 -4.99 -9.65 10.31
C HIS A 17 -5.19 -9.28 8.82
N LEU A 18 -4.74 -10.14 7.91
CA LEU A 18 -4.93 -9.94 6.47
C LEU A 18 -6.40 -10.01 6.09
N GLU A 19 -7.11 -10.99 6.63
CA GLU A 19 -8.55 -11.17 6.39
C GLU A 19 -9.38 -10.03 6.99
N SER A 20 -9.03 -9.56 8.20
CA SER A 20 -9.64 -8.37 8.80
C SER A 20 -9.43 -7.14 7.94
N GLY A 21 -8.20 -6.91 7.45
CA GLY A 21 -7.89 -5.81 6.55
C GLY A 21 -8.67 -5.88 5.24
N TYR A 22 -8.80 -7.07 4.68
CA TYR A 22 -9.60 -7.32 3.48
C TYR A 22 -11.08 -7.00 3.72
N LEU A 23 -11.69 -7.57 4.79
CA LEU A 23 -13.11 -7.39 5.11
C LEU A 23 -13.45 -5.93 5.46
N ALA A 24 -12.59 -5.23 6.19
CA ALA A 24 -12.77 -3.82 6.53
C ALA A 24 -12.79 -2.90 5.31
N ASN A 25 -12.24 -3.36 4.18
CA ASN A 25 -12.10 -2.59 2.94
C ASN A 25 -12.81 -3.26 1.75
N TYR A 26 -13.53 -4.35 1.99
CA TYR A 26 -14.23 -5.08 0.94
C TYR A 26 -15.37 -4.23 0.36
N SER A 27 -15.34 -4.09 -0.95
CA SER A 27 -16.48 -3.67 -1.77
C SER A 27 -16.32 -4.30 -3.15
N ASP A 28 -17.40 -4.48 -3.90
CA ASP A 28 -17.45 -5.19 -5.18
C ASP A 28 -16.47 -4.68 -6.25
N HIS A 29 -15.83 -3.54 -6.02
CA HIS A 29 -14.97 -2.89 -6.97
C HIS A 29 -13.61 -2.46 -6.39
N CYS A 30 -13.28 -2.92 -5.20
CA CYS A 30 -12.01 -2.63 -4.55
C CYS A 30 -11.10 -3.84 -4.69
N GLY A 31 -9.92 -3.65 -5.14
CA GLY A 31 -8.94 -4.73 -5.23
C GLY A 31 -7.96 -4.67 -4.08
N CYS A 32 -7.26 -5.76 -3.85
CA CYS A 32 -6.07 -5.80 -3.05
C CYS A 32 -4.84 -6.00 -3.93
N GLY A 33 -3.67 -5.76 -3.38
CA GLY A 33 -2.43 -6.00 -4.06
C GLY A 33 -1.25 -5.87 -3.11
N PHE A 34 -0.12 -6.37 -3.57
CA PHE A 34 1.15 -6.28 -2.85
C PHE A 34 2.32 -6.12 -3.80
N ALA A 35 3.40 -5.55 -3.27
CA ALA A 35 4.71 -5.53 -3.91
C ALA A 35 5.72 -6.18 -2.98
N TYR A 36 6.66 -6.93 -3.54
CA TYR A 36 7.77 -7.53 -2.81
C TYR A 36 9.06 -7.47 -3.60
N ASN A 37 10.17 -7.53 -2.90
CA ASN A 37 11.48 -7.59 -3.53
C ASN A 37 12.06 -9.01 -3.44
N VAL A 38 12.53 -9.50 -4.56
CA VAL A 38 13.27 -10.76 -4.67
C VAL A 38 14.44 -10.59 -5.65
N ASP A 39 15.63 -10.92 -5.20
CA ASP A 39 16.87 -10.90 -6.01
C ASP A 39 17.10 -9.59 -6.79
N GLY A 40 16.80 -8.46 -6.14
CA GLY A 40 16.97 -7.14 -6.75
C GLY A 40 15.90 -6.77 -7.77
N LYS A 41 14.80 -7.52 -7.80
CA LYS A 41 13.64 -7.23 -8.65
C LYS A 41 12.43 -6.90 -7.77
N LEU A 42 11.71 -5.89 -8.18
CA LEU A 42 10.42 -5.56 -7.60
C LEU A 42 9.32 -6.28 -8.38
N VAL A 43 8.55 -7.10 -7.69
CA VAL A 43 7.39 -7.80 -8.24
C VAL A 43 6.13 -7.19 -7.66
N VAL A 44 5.13 -6.94 -8.51
CA VAL A 44 3.86 -6.32 -8.11
C VAL A 44 2.70 -7.19 -8.59
N GLU A 45 1.86 -7.58 -7.64
CA GLU A 45 0.59 -8.26 -7.86
C GLU A 45 -0.53 -7.34 -7.38
N LYS A 46 -1.51 -7.03 -8.22
CA LYS A 46 -2.61 -6.13 -7.87
C LYS A 46 -3.89 -6.41 -8.64
N GLY A 47 -5.00 -5.88 -8.12
CA GLY A 47 -6.32 -6.13 -8.70
C GLY A 47 -6.87 -7.50 -8.33
N ILE A 48 -6.28 -8.17 -7.35
CA ILE A 48 -6.74 -9.45 -6.81
C ILE A 48 -7.99 -9.17 -5.97
N MET A 49 -9.11 -9.76 -6.32
CA MET A 49 -10.40 -9.49 -5.66
C MET A 49 -10.74 -10.50 -4.56
N PRO A 50 -10.69 -11.83 -4.79
CA PRO A 50 -10.99 -12.80 -3.75
C PRO A 50 -9.88 -12.90 -2.71
N PHE A 51 -10.25 -12.95 -1.43
CA PHE A 51 -9.26 -13.08 -0.34
C PHE A 51 -8.44 -14.37 -0.44
N ASP A 52 -9.07 -15.48 -0.80
CA ASP A 52 -8.36 -16.76 -0.90
C ASP A 52 -7.28 -16.74 -1.98
N GLU A 53 -7.53 -16.11 -3.13
CA GLU A 53 -6.54 -15.92 -4.18
C GLU A 53 -5.38 -15.04 -3.68
N PHE A 54 -5.71 -13.91 -3.03
CA PHE A 54 -4.71 -13.04 -2.42
C PHE A 54 -3.86 -13.79 -1.40
N TYR A 55 -4.50 -14.55 -0.50
CA TYR A 55 -3.81 -15.24 0.58
C TYR A 55 -2.91 -16.36 0.06
N GLN A 56 -3.36 -17.11 -0.95
CA GLN A 56 -2.53 -18.13 -1.61
C GLN A 56 -1.25 -17.52 -2.20
N LYS A 57 -1.39 -16.45 -2.97
CA LYS A 57 -0.24 -15.74 -3.55
C LYS A 57 0.68 -15.14 -2.48
N TYR A 58 0.11 -14.58 -1.41
CA TYR A 58 0.87 -14.07 -0.28
C TYR A 58 1.72 -15.17 0.37
N GLN A 59 1.18 -16.35 0.61
CA GLN A 59 1.89 -17.48 1.24
C GLN A 59 3.12 -17.93 0.43
N GLU A 60 3.05 -17.87 -0.90
CA GLU A 60 4.18 -18.23 -1.77
C GLU A 60 5.40 -17.30 -1.58
N VAL A 61 5.15 -16.05 -1.20
CA VAL A 61 6.16 -14.99 -1.13
C VAL A 61 6.29 -14.33 0.24
N GLU A 62 5.62 -14.86 1.27
CA GLU A 62 5.54 -14.24 2.61
C GLU A 62 6.89 -14.00 3.30
N LYS A 63 7.96 -14.67 2.86
CA LYS A 63 9.32 -14.49 3.42
C LYS A 63 9.98 -13.19 3.00
N HIS A 64 9.52 -12.60 1.89
CA HIS A 64 10.11 -11.37 1.35
C HIS A 64 9.61 -10.11 2.09
N PRO A 65 10.38 -9.00 2.07
CA PRO A 65 9.87 -7.71 2.50
C PRO A 65 8.73 -7.29 1.57
N MET A 66 7.67 -6.69 2.12
CA MET A 66 6.45 -6.50 1.34
C MET A 66 5.70 -5.22 1.69
N LEU A 67 5.14 -4.57 0.67
CA LEU A 67 4.07 -3.59 0.80
C LEU A 67 2.75 -4.25 0.42
N ILE A 68 1.72 -4.16 1.28
CA ILE A 68 0.39 -4.74 1.02
C ILE A 68 -0.64 -3.62 1.11
N HIS A 69 -1.66 -3.66 0.27
CA HIS A 69 -2.72 -2.68 0.29
C HIS A 69 -4.09 -3.31 0.04
N PHE A 70 -5.03 -3.00 0.94
CA PHE A 70 -6.45 -3.29 0.78
C PHE A 70 -7.17 -1.99 0.46
N ARG A 71 -7.71 -1.91 -0.76
CA ARG A 71 -8.31 -0.68 -1.29
C ARG A 71 -9.78 -0.58 -0.92
N LEU A 72 -10.17 0.57 -0.41
CA LEU A 72 -11.56 1.03 -0.41
C LEU A 72 -11.66 2.18 -1.42
N ALA A 73 -12.34 1.94 -2.54
CA ALA A 73 -12.51 2.97 -3.56
C ALA A 73 -13.50 4.02 -3.11
N THR A 74 -12.99 5.22 -2.82
CA THR A 74 -13.81 6.38 -2.45
C THR A 74 -14.05 7.32 -3.64
N HIS A 75 -13.26 7.18 -4.70
CA HIS A 75 -13.32 7.99 -5.91
C HIS A 75 -13.15 7.13 -7.17
N LYS A 76 -13.80 7.52 -8.26
CA LYS A 76 -13.60 6.94 -9.59
C LYS A 76 -12.28 7.43 -10.22
N PRO A 77 -11.68 6.69 -11.18
CA PRO A 77 -12.19 5.45 -11.77
C PRO A 77 -11.93 4.22 -10.90
N ILE A 78 -12.89 3.28 -10.95
CA ILE A 78 -12.79 1.98 -10.29
C ILE A 78 -12.33 0.96 -11.33
N ASN A 79 -11.04 0.65 -11.30
CA ASN A 79 -10.40 -0.33 -12.19
C ASN A 79 -9.17 -0.92 -11.50
N THR A 80 -8.61 -1.98 -12.06
CA THR A 80 -7.42 -2.65 -11.55
C THR A 80 -6.16 -1.78 -11.63
N GLU A 81 -6.10 -0.83 -12.57
CA GLU A 81 -4.97 0.10 -12.72
C GLU A 81 -4.82 0.99 -11.49
N ASN A 82 -5.94 1.36 -10.87
CA ASN A 82 -6.00 2.16 -9.65
C ASN A 82 -5.88 1.35 -8.35
N CYS A 83 -5.72 0.03 -8.43
CA CYS A 83 -5.32 -0.76 -7.26
C CYS A 83 -3.85 -0.50 -6.94
N HIS A 84 -3.54 -0.36 -5.66
CA HIS A 84 -2.15 -0.29 -5.19
C HIS A 84 -1.52 -1.70 -5.19
N PRO A 85 -0.19 -1.78 -5.27
CA PRO A 85 0.80 -0.69 -5.38
C PRO A 85 0.84 -0.06 -6.77
N PHE A 86 1.17 1.24 -6.82
CA PHE A 86 1.56 1.92 -8.05
C PHE A 86 3.05 1.72 -8.32
N THR A 87 3.41 1.42 -9.57
CA THR A 87 4.80 1.30 -9.99
C THR A 87 5.29 2.59 -10.66
N MET A 88 6.56 2.92 -10.47
CA MET A 88 7.19 4.14 -10.99
C MET A 88 8.61 3.85 -11.47
N CYS A 89 9.14 4.73 -12.32
CA CYS A 89 10.52 4.65 -12.82
C CYS A 89 10.83 3.27 -13.41
N ASP A 90 10.05 2.86 -14.43
CA ASP A 90 10.21 1.58 -15.14
C ASP A 90 10.16 0.34 -14.21
N GLY A 91 9.27 0.39 -13.20
CA GLY A 91 9.08 -0.70 -12.24
C GLY A 91 10.12 -0.77 -11.13
N ASN A 92 11.02 0.20 -11.01
CA ASN A 92 12.06 0.20 -9.97
C ASN A 92 11.55 0.63 -8.59
N PHE A 93 10.34 1.20 -8.51
CA PHE A 93 9.73 1.62 -7.26
C PHE A 93 8.25 1.21 -7.22
N ALA A 94 7.78 0.82 -6.03
CA ALA A 94 6.38 0.59 -5.72
C ALA A 94 5.93 1.53 -4.60
N PHE A 95 4.70 2.02 -4.70
CA PHE A 95 4.12 3.00 -3.78
C PHE A 95 2.72 2.59 -3.35
N ILE A 96 2.45 2.65 -2.05
CA ILE A 96 1.11 2.50 -1.48
C ILE A 96 0.75 3.71 -0.64
N HIS A 97 -0.53 4.01 -0.57
CA HIS A 97 -1.05 5.22 0.06
C HIS A 97 -2.36 4.95 0.79
N ASN A 98 -2.49 5.50 1.99
CA ASN A 98 -3.75 5.62 2.71
C ASN A 98 -4.02 7.09 3.04
N GLY A 99 -5.10 7.63 2.47
CA GLY A 99 -5.50 9.02 2.58
C GLY A 99 -6.16 9.54 1.31
N VAL A 100 -6.10 10.86 1.12
CA VAL A 100 -6.58 11.55 -0.10
C VAL A 100 -5.60 12.66 -0.46
N PHE A 101 -5.03 12.59 -1.66
CA PHE A 101 -4.20 13.67 -2.17
C PHE A 101 -5.05 14.77 -2.79
N ARG A 102 -4.90 15.99 -2.30
CA ARG A 102 -5.49 17.20 -2.90
C ARG A 102 -4.58 17.69 -4.03
N ILE A 103 -4.65 17.03 -5.18
CA ILE A 103 -3.83 17.33 -6.36
C ILE A 103 -4.72 17.55 -7.57
N ALA A 104 -4.24 18.32 -8.54
CA ALA A 104 -4.93 18.47 -9.82
C ALA A 104 -4.91 17.13 -10.58
N ILE A 105 -6.09 16.64 -10.95
CA ILE A 105 -6.22 15.41 -11.74
C ILE A 105 -5.93 15.75 -13.20
N LYS A 106 -4.74 15.42 -13.66
CA LYS A 106 -4.30 15.60 -15.06
C LYS A 106 -4.62 14.38 -15.91
N ASN A 107 -4.46 13.19 -15.34
CA ASN A 107 -4.80 11.93 -15.99
C ASN A 107 -6.13 11.43 -15.41
N LEU A 108 -7.20 11.52 -16.18
CA LEU A 108 -8.56 11.15 -15.78
C LEU A 108 -8.76 9.63 -15.57
N ASN A 109 -7.84 8.81 -16.09
CA ASN A 109 -7.87 7.35 -15.91
C ASN A 109 -7.27 6.92 -14.57
N LEU A 110 -6.53 7.83 -13.90
CA LEU A 110 -5.87 7.55 -12.63
C LEU A 110 -6.60 8.21 -11.45
N SER A 111 -6.50 7.54 -10.31
CA SER A 111 -6.90 8.12 -9.02
C SER A 111 -6.00 9.30 -8.62
N ASP A 112 -6.34 9.97 -7.53
CA ASP A 112 -5.48 10.98 -6.91
C ASP A 112 -4.08 10.45 -6.62
N THR A 113 -3.97 9.20 -6.15
CA THR A 113 -2.68 8.54 -5.90
C THR A 113 -1.89 8.31 -7.18
N GLY A 114 -2.53 7.82 -8.25
CA GLY A 114 -1.86 7.64 -9.53
C GLY A 114 -1.35 8.97 -10.10
N ASN A 115 -2.18 10.01 -10.05
CA ASN A 115 -1.78 11.36 -10.44
C ASN A 115 -0.63 11.90 -9.57
N PHE A 116 -0.63 11.60 -8.27
CA PHE A 116 0.46 11.98 -7.37
C PHE A 116 1.76 11.24 -7.71
N CYS A 117 1.67 9.97 -8.05
CA CYS A 117 2.84 9.20 -8.50
C CYS A 117 3.48 9.84 -9.74
N GLU A 118 2.68 10.13 -10.78
CA GLU A 118 3.20 10.74 -12.02
C GLU A 118 3.72 12.17 -11.82
N GLN A 119 2.99 13.00 -11.09
CA GLN A 119 3.28 14.44 -11.01
C GLN A 119 4.29 14.81 -9.91
N VAL A 120 4.41 13.98 -8.87
CA VAL A 120 5.21 14.32 -7.68
C VAL A 120 6.24 13.25 -7.38
N MET A 121 5.83 11.99 -7.16
CA MET A 121 6.76 10.95 -6.69
C MET A 121 7.83 10.62 -7.72
N GLU A 122 7.50 10.42 -8.98
CA GLU A 122 8.52 10.16 -10.02
C GLU A 122 9.56 11.28 -10.13
N PRO A 123 9.20 12.56 -10.20
CA PRO A 123 10.17 13.65 -10.13
C PRO A 123 11.03 13.65 -8.86
N MET A 124 10.44 13.34 -7.69
CA MET A 124 11.18 13.27 -6.42
C MET A 124 12.16 12.08 -6.40
N ILE A 125 11.80 10.96 -7.01
CA ILE A 125 12.67 9.79 -7.16
C ILE A 125 13.83 10.14 -8.11
N LYS A 126 13.55 10.67 -9.29
CA LYS A 126 14.54 11.02 -10.33
C LYS A 126 15.61 12.01 -9.84
N ASN A 127 15.25 12.91 -8.94
CA ASN A 127 16.19 13.89 -8.36
C ASN A 127 16.72 13.52 -6.96
N GLY A 128 16.38 12.32 -6.44
CA GLY A 128 16.86 11.81 -5.16
C GLY A 128 16.20 12.42 -3.92
N ARG A 129 15.26 13.36 -4.07
CA ARG A 129 14.62 14.07 -2.94
C ARG A 129 13.65 13.21 -2.13
N TYR A 130 13.19 12.09 -2.69
CA TYR A 130 12.34 11.13 -1.97
C TYR A 130 12.98 10.62 -0.66
N LYS A 131 14.33 10.63 -0.56
CA LYS A 131 15.07 10.24 0.65
C LYS A 131 14.99 11.26 1.78
N ASN A 132 14.67 12.51 1.48
CA ASN A 132 14.45 13.53 2.51
C ASN A 132 13.06 13.35 3.12
N LYS A 133 12.98 12.48 4.16
CA LYS A 133 11.72 12.12 4.82
C LYS A 133 10.92 13.33 5.27
N LYS A 134 11.56 14.29 5.97
CA LYS A 134 10.89 15.50 6.46
C LYS A 134 10.32 16.35 5.32
N HIS A 135 11.04 16.47 4.20
CA HIS A 135 10.53 17.20 3.03
C HIS A 135 9.31 16.50 2.43
N MET A 136 9.39 15.18 2.29
CA MET A 136 8.28 14.39 1.76
C MET A 136 7.05 14.42 2.68
N GLU A 137 7.23 14.29 3.99
CA GLU A 137 6.15 14.37 4.98
C GLU A 137 5.45 15.74 4.96
N ASN A 138 6.19 16.84 4.82
CA ASN A 138 5.59 18.16 4.61
C ASN A 138 4.78 18.23 3.31
N LEU A 139 5.24 17.57 2.25
CA LEU A 139 4.59 17.59 0.94
C LEU A 139 3.30 16.76 0.91
N ILE A 140 3.31 15.59 1.52
CA ILE A 140 2.17 14.67 1.57
C ILE A 140 1.15 15.04 2.66
N GLY A 141 1.53 15.93 3.59
CA GLY A 141 0.70 16.33 4.72
C GLY A 141 0.38 15.15 5.64
N TRP A 142 -0.89 14.96 5.99
CA TRP A 142 -1.34 13.89 6.90
C TRP A 142 -1.51 12.51 6.25
N ASN A 143 -1.24 12.39 4.97
CA ASN A 143 -1.34 11.11 4.26
C ASN A 143 -0.26 10.12 4.73
N LEU A 144 -0.59 8.83 4.75
CA LEU A 144 0.30 7.74 5.12
C LEU A 144 0.76 7.01 3.86
N CYS A 145 2.06 6.95 3.64
CA CYS A 145 2.61 6.41 2.41
C CYS A 145 3.80 5.49 2.68
N CYS A 146 3.92 4.43 1.88
CA CYS A 146 5.11 3.59 1.86
C CYS A 146 5.67 3.51 0.43
N LEU A 147 6.98 3.62 0.32
CA LEU A 147 7.74 3.48 -0.90
C LEU A 147 8.73 2.32 -0.75
N MET A 148 8.77 1.42 -1.72
CA MET A 148 9.76 0.32 -1.79
C MET A 148 10.53 0.46 -3.09
N SER A 149 11.87 0.33 -3.02
CA SER A 149 12.73 0.27 -4.20
C SER A 149 12.97 -1.17 -4.67
N ASN A 150 13.48 -1.34 -5.88
CA ASN A 150 13.95 -2.62 -6.40
C ASN A 150 15.15 -3.20 -5.64
N THR A 151 15.82 -2.41 -4.78
CA THR A 151 16.86 -2.90 -3.86
C THR A 151 16.29 -3.42 -2.54
N GLY A 152 14.98 -3.35 -2.33
CA GLY A 152 14.32 -3.73 -1.08
C GLY A 152 14.36 -2.65 0.01
N GLU A 153 14.91 -1.46 -0.28
CA GLU A 153 14.83 -0.31 0.64
C GLU A 153 13.38 0.13 0.77
N VAL A 154 12.90 0.30 2.00
CA VAL A 154 11.54 0.77 2.29
C VAL A 154 11.59 2.06 3.08
N ILE A 155 10.79 3.03 2.66
CA ILE A 155 10.57 4.29 3.39
C ILE A 155 9.08 4.38 3.73
N ILE A 156 8.79 4.56 5.01
CA ILE A 156 7.43 4.85 5.50
C ILE A 156 7.38 6.33 5.88
N TYR A 157 6.59 7.10 5.16
CA TYR A 157 6.35 8.50 5.47
C TYR A 157 5.18 8.63 6.45
N ASN A 158 5.32 9.54 7.43
CA ASN A 158 4.41 9.71 8.57
C ASN A 158 4.24 8.41 9.39
N SER A 159 5.30 7.63 9.54
CA SER A 159 5.28 6.32 10.22
C SER A 159 4.73 6.37 11.63
N GLU A 160 4.92 7.50 12.33
CA GLU A 160 4.44 7.71 13.70
C GLU A 160 2.90 7.81 13.82
N SER A 161 2.22 8.10 12.71
CA SER A 161 0.75 8.16 12.65
C SER A 161 0.10 6.81 12.34
N GLY A 162 0.89 5.78 12.08
CA GLY A 162 0.45 4.39 11.92
C GLY A 162 0.66 3.57 13.19
N HIS A 163 0.51 2.26 13.07
CA HIS A 163 0.56 1.32 14.20
C HIS A 163 1.58 0.23 13.93
N TRP A 164 2.49 0.05 14.87
CA TRP A 164 3.46 -1.05 14.85
C TRP A 164 2.97 -2.21 15.72
N LEU A 165 2.90 -3.40 15.12
CA LEU A 165 2.58 -4.63 15.84
C LEU A 165 3.48 -5.76 15.36
N ASN A 166 4.25 -6.37 16.27
CA ASN A 166 5.18 -7.48 15.99
C ASN A 166 6.13 -7.19 14.80
N GLY A 167 6.61 -5.95 14.69
CA GLY A 167 7.52 -5.52 13.62
C GLY A 167 6.86 -5.23 12.27
N VAL A 168 5.55 -5.36 12.15
CA VAL A 168 4.77 -4.94 10.97
C VAL A 168 4.14 -3.59 11.23
N TRP A 169 4.19 -2.72 10.23
CA TRP A 169 3.54 -1.42 10.26
C TRP A 169 2.20 -1.46 9.51
N TYR A 170 1.17 -0.86 10.12
CA TYR A 170 -0.20 -0.73 9.59
C TYR A 170 -0.62 0.73 9.60
N SER A 171 -1.24 1.20 8.54
CA SER A 171 -1.70 2.61 8.44
C SER A 171 -2.91 2.94 9.31
N ASN A 172 -3.67 1.94 9.77
CA ASN A 172 -4.80 2.07 10.69
C ASN A 172 -5.14 0.71 11.32
N HIS A 173 -6.17 0.67 12.17
CA HIS A 173 -6.60 -0.54 12.88
C HIS A 173 -7.48 -1.50 12.06
N GLY A 174 -7.63 -1.32 10.75
CA GLY A 174 -8.43 -2.22 9.91
C GLY A 174 -8.00 -3.68 9.97
N PHE A 175 -6.75 -3.96 10.33
CA PHE A 175 -6.23 -5.31 10.56
C PHE A 175 -6.82 -6.02 11.79
N MET A 176 -7.56 -5.31 12.64
CA MET A 176 -8.24 -5.86 13.82
C MET A 176 -9.78 -5.90 13.65
N TYR A 177 -10.29 -5.64 12.46
CA TYR A 177 -11.74 -5.46 12.19
C TYR A 177 -12.59 -6.65 12.66
N LYS A 178 -12.15 -7.88 12.43
CA LYS A 178 -12.85 -9.10 12.89
C LYS A 178 -13.05 -9.15 14.41
N ASN A 179 -12.07 -8.67 15.15
CA ASN A 179 -12.13 -8.70 16.63
C ASN A 179 -13.21 -7.75 17.17
N TYR A 180 -13.54 -6.68 16.43
CA TYR A 180 -14.61 -5.76 16.82
C TYR A 180 -16.01 -6.27 16.46
N CYS A 181 -16.13 -7.10 15.42
CA CYS A 181 -17.41 -7.67 14.97
C CYS A 181 -17.83 -8.93 15.76
N SER A 182 -16.91 -9.57 16.50
CA SER A 182 -17.18 -10.78 17.25
C SER A 182 -17.67 -10.54 18.69
N GLU A 183 -17.66 -9.29 19.17
CA GLU A 183 -18.09 -8.93 20.52
C GLU A 183 -19.59 -8.54 20.63
N ASP A 184 -20.30 -8.47 19.48
CA ASP A 184 -21.69 -8.04 19.42
C ASP A 184 -22.71 -9.19 19.15
N TYR A 185 -22.40 -10.45 19.54
CA TYR A 185 -23.35 -11.56 19.50
C TYR A 185 -23.40 -12.36 20.79
#